data_508dd783d85a9c1f6bbf91bf2acfb733
#
_entry.id   508dd783d85a9c1f6bbf91bf2acfb733
#
_cell.length_a   1.000
_cell.length_b   1.000
_cell.length_c   1.000
_cell.angle_alpha   90.00
_cell.angle_beta   90.00
_cell.angle_gamma   90.00
#
_symmetry.space_group_name_H-M   'P 1'
#
loop_
_entity.id
_entity.type
_entity.pdbx_description
1 polymer ?
#
loop_
_entity_poly.entity_id
_entity_poly.type
_entity_poly.pdbx_seq_one_letter_code
_entity_poly.pdbx_strand_id
1 'polypeptide(L)'
;MRAHAATLRTRLETGVPLAMPGVFDALSARLAARAGFEVVFLSGYGMSATQLGEPDFGILNQGEAIATAERVCAAVEVPVVVDADTGYGSVVNVMRTVRELVRAGAAGIFLEDQVWPKRCGHMRGKRVIPVEEQVGKLRAAVEARGEADLVIVARTDARQAVGLDDAIARALAYREAGADALFVEAPQSLDELREIGRRLPPPLVANMVEQGATPDLDLAELAAIGFSWVVYPVAGLFAATHAMRGLYARLRADGTTRGFRDRLVSFPEFNDLIGLDQKYALDARFGSGS
;
A
#
# COMPACT_ATOMS: atom_id res chain seq x y z
N MET A 1 16.56 -7.66 4.56
CA MET A 1 15.70 -7.53 3.35
C MET A 1 14.99 -8.83 2.97
N ARG A 2 15.66 -9.96 2.71
CA ARG A 2 14.97 -11.25 2.42
C ARG A 2 14.04 -11.72 3.55
N ALA A 3 14.37 -11.44 4.81
CA ALA A 3 13.56 -11.85 5.95
C ALA A 3 12.13 -11.28 5.95
N HIS A 4 11.93 -10.02 5.54
CA HIS A 4 10.60 -9.39 5.57
C HIS A 4 9.64 -9.97 4.51
N ALA A 5 10.11 -10.27 3.32
CA ALA A 5 9.30 -10.89 2.27
C ALA A 5 8.93 -12.35 2.66
N ALA A 6 9.88 -13.12 3.18
CA ALA A 6 9.62 -14.48 3.70
C ALA A 6 8.62 -14.44 4.87
N THR A 7 8.75 -13.48 5.79
CA THR A 7 7.80 -13.27 6.89
C THR A 7 6.40 -12.98 6.36
N LEU A 8 6.27 -12.10 5.36
CA LEU A 8 4.99 -11.77 4.75
C LEU A 8 4.36 -13.00 4.09
N ARG A 9 5.15 -13.78 3.34
CA ARG A 9 4.70 -15.01 2.68
C ARG A 9 4.20 -16.04 3.69
N THR A 10 4.97 -16.30 4.74
CA THR A 10 4.55 -17.17 5.82
C THR A 10 3.26 -16.69 6.49
N ARG A 11 3.15 -15.37 6.69
CA ARG A 11 1.96 -14.77 7.30
C ARG A 11 0.71 -14.94 6.41
N LEU A 12 0.86 -14.90 5.09
CA LEU A 12 -0.21 -15.21 4.12
C LEU A 12 -0.75 -16.63 4.28
N GLU A 13 0.14 -17.58 4.46
CA GLU A 13 -0.19 -19.00 4.54
C GLU A 13 -1.00 -19.34 5.81
N THR A 14 -0.92 -18.53 6.86
CA THR A 14 -1.69 -18.76 8.09
C THR A 14 -3.19 -18.59 7.94
N GLY A 15 -3.64 -17.86 6.91
CA GLY A 15 -5.04 -17.48 6.73
C GLY A 15 -5.61 -16.56 7.83
N VAL A 16 -4.80 -16.16 8.82
CA VAL A 16 -5.23 -15.24 9.87
C VAL A 16 -5.38 -13.84 9.27
N PRO A 17 -6.49 -13.14 9.54
CA PRO A 17 -6.74 -11.80 8.99
C PRO A 17 -5.62 -10.81 9.32
N LEU A 18 -5.23 -10.00 8.35
CA LEU A 18 -4.13 -9.05 8.45
C LEU A 18 -4.58 -7.65 8.04
N ALA A 19 -4.54 -6.71 8.97
CA ALA A 19 -4.79 -5.30 8.69
C ALA A 19 -3.49 -4.63 8.22
N MET A 20 -3.56 -3.95 7.06
CA MET A 20 -2.44 -3.20 6.47
C MET A 20 -2.79 -1.70 6.43
N PRO A 21 -2.30 -0.90 7.39
CA PRO A 21 -2.49 0.54 7.34
C PRO A 21 -1.72 1.15 6.18
N GLY A 22 -2.34 2.09 5.48
CA GLY A 22 -1.73 2.89 4.44
C GLY A 22 -0.74 3.89 5.02
N VAL A 23 0.48 3.84 4.52
CA VAL A 23 1.55 4.79 4.83
C VAL A 23 1.96 5.52 3.56
N PHE A 24 2.58 6.68 3.70
CA PHE A 24 2.93 7.54 2.56
C PHE A 24 4.36 8.09 2.65
N ASP A 25 5.02 7.90 3.80
CA ASP A 25 6.40 8.27 4.07
C ASP A 25 7.01 7.44 5.22
N ALA A 26 8.28 7.68 5.51
CA ALA A 26 9.00 7.00 6.58
C ALA A 26 8.42 7.27 7.98
N LEU A 27 7.87 8.46 8.22
CA LEU A 27 7.29 8.82 9.52
C LEU A 27 5.98 8.06 9.76
N SER A 28 5.07 8.08 8.79
CA SER A 28 3.81 7.34 8.87
C SER A 28 4.04 5.83 9.02
N ALA A 29 5.07 5.29 8.35
CA ALA A 29 5.46 3.88 8.49
C ALA A 29 5.96 3.55 9.92
N ARG A 30 6.80 4.40 10.51
CA ARG A 30 7.25 4.24 11.90
C ARG A 30 6.10 4.29 12.90
N LEU A 31 5.15 5.22 12.68
CA LEU A 31 3.96 5.32 13.53
C LEU A 31 3.11 4.05 13.46
N ALA A 32 2.87 3.52 12.27
CA ALA A 32 2.14 2.28 12.08
C ALA A 32 2.86 1.08 12.72
N ALA A 33 4.16 0.92 12.50
CA ALA A 33 4.94 -0.14 13.12
C ALA A 33 4.95 -0.04 14.65
N ARG A 34 5.06 1.17 15.20
CA ARG A 34 5.03 1.42 16.65
C ARG A 34 3.65 1.16 17.28
N ALA A 35 2.58 1.31 16.50
CA ALA A 35 1.23 0.93 16.90
C ALA A 35 1.00 -0.59 16.91
N GLY A 36 1.99 -1.40 16.49
CA GLY A 36 1.96 -2.86 16.53
C GLY A 36 1.45 -3.52 15.25
N PHE A 37 1.31 -2.78 14.14
CA PHE A 37 0.97 -3.42 12.87
C PHE A 37 2.13 -4.28 12.36
N GLU A 38 1.79 -5.51 11.95
CA GLU A 38 2.75 -6.50 11.47
C GLU A 38 3.20 -6.27 10.01
N VAL A 39 2.49 -5.42 9.28
CA VAL A 39 2.77 -5.07 7.87
C VAL A 39 2.22 -3.68 7.59
N VAL A 40 2.83 -2.95 6.66
CA VAL A 40 2.33 -1.64 6.19
C VAL A 40 2.19 -1.63 4.67
N PHE A 41 1.25 -0.82 4.17
CA PHE A 41 1.01 -0.63 2.75
C PHE A 41 1.45 0.77 2.31
N LEU A 42 2.46 0.87 1.44
CA LEU A 42 2.86 2.14 0.83
C LEU A 42 1.87 2.50 -0.28
N SER A 43 0.99 3.44 0.04
CA SER A 43 -0.14 3.84 -0.80
C SER A 43 0.29 4.75 -1.96
N GLY A 44 -0.04 4.38 -3.20
CA GLY A 44 0.16 5.23 -4.39
C GLY A 44 -0.58 6.55 -4.28
N TYR A 45 -1.84 6.51 -3.81
CA TYR A 45 -2.62 7.71 -3.51
C TYR A 45 -1.93 8.60 -2.46
N GLY A 46 -1.44 7.98 -1.38
CA GLY A 46 -0.71 8.69 -0.33
C GLY A 46 0.58 9.34 -0.85
N MET A 47 1.35 8.62 -1.68
CA MET A 47 2.56 9.15 -2.31
C MET A 47 2.25 10.35 -3.23
N SER A 48 1.24 10.25 -4.10
CA SER A 48 0.85 11.36 -5.00
C SER A 48 0.43 12.60 -4.20
N ALA A 49 -0.43 12.43 -3.20
CA ALA A 49 -0.92 13.53 -2.38
C ALA A 49 0.19 14.22 -1.58
N THR A 50 1.14 13.47 -1.01
CA THR A 50 2.15 14.04 -0.10
C THR A 50 3.39 14.57 -0.80
N GLN A 51 3.75 14.00 -1.95
CA GLN A 51 4.94 14.44 -2.69
C GLN A 51 4.63 15.55 -3.71
N LEU A 52 3.47 15.46 -4.37
CA LEU A 52 3.11 16.37 -5.45
C LEU A 52 1.98 17.35 -5.06
N GLY A 53 1.22 17.05 -3.99
CA GLY A 53 -0.03 17.78 -3.69
C GLY A 53 -1.13 17.53 -4.72
N GLU A 54 -1.02 16.44 -5.48
CA GLU A 54 -1.87 16.14 -6.64
C GLU A 54 -2.70 14.86 -6.40
N PRO A 55 -3.86 14.75 -7.06
CA PRO A 55 -4.64 13.53 -7.02
C PRO A 55 -3.90 12.38 -7.72
N ASP A 56 -4.27 11.15 -7.36
CA ASP A 56 -3.69 9.94 -7.92
C ASP A 56 -4.20 9.65 -9.35
N PHE A 57 -3.53 10.23 -10.33
CA PHE A 57 -3.84 10.18 -11.77
C PHE A 57 -2.69 9.64 -12.63
N GLY A 58 -1.80 8.83 -12.05
CA GLY A 58 -0.63 8.34 -12.76
C GLY A 58 0.39 9.44 -13.08
N ILE A 59 0.43 10.51 -12.27
CA ILE A 59 1.39 11.61 -12.41
C ILE A 59 2.74 11.21 -11.82
N LEU A 60 2.72 10.49 -10.70
CA LEU A 60 3.91 9.98 -10.06
C LEU A 60 4.58 8.94 -10.97
N ASN A 61 5.88 9.09 -11.21
CA ASN A 61 6.63 8.17 -12.07
C ASN A 61 7.30 7.03 -11.28
N GLN A 62 7.77 6.00 -12.00
CA GLN A 62 8.44 4.83 -11.44
C GLN A 62 9.59 5.20 -10.49
N GLY A 63 10.46 6.15 -10.87
CA GLY A 63 11.63 6.52 -10.09
C GLY A 63 11.26 7.15 -8.74
N GLU A 64 10.24 8.00 -8.72
CA GLU A 64 9.72 8.63 -7.50
C GLU A 64 9.10 7.60 -6.55
N ALA A 65 8.31 6.66 -7.09
CA ALA A 65 7.70 5.59 -6.32
C ALA A 65 8.76 4.66 -5.70
N ILE A 66 9.77 4.24 -6.47
CA ILE A 66 10.88 3.39 -6.00
C ILE A 66 11.69 4.12 -4.92
N ALA A 67 12.06 5.39 -5.14
CA ALA A 67 12.82 6.16 -4.15
C ALA A 67 12.05 6.33 -2.82
N THR A 68 10.73 6.42 -2.87
CA THR A 68 9.90 6.46 -1.67
C THR A 68 9.83 5.11 -0.99
N ALA A 69 9.64 4.02 -1.76
CA ALA A 69 9.66 2.66 -1.24
C ALA A 69 10.97 2.35 -0.53
N GLU A 70 12.12 2.74 -1.09
CA GLU A 70 13.44 2.58 -0.47
C GLU A 70 13.53 3.26 0.90
N ARG A 71 13.08 4.52 1.00
CA ARG A 71 13.08 5.27 2.27
C ARG A 71 12.16 4.65 3.30
N VAL A 72 10.97 4.20 2.89
CA VAL A 72 10.00 3.57 3.78
C VAL A 72 10.49 2.21 4.26
N CYS A 73 10.98 1.35 3.37
CA CYS A 73 11.54 0.04 3.72
C CYS A 73 12.75 0.15 4.66
N ALA A 74 13.59 1.19 4.48
CA ALA A 74 14.72 1.43 5.37
C ALA A 74 14.33 1.98 6.75
N ALA A 75 13.11 2.49 6.92
CA ALA A 75 12.67 3.14 8.16
C ALA A 75 12.02 2.19 9.16
N VAL A 76 11.62 0.99 8.75
CA VAL A 76 10.84 0.03 9.57
C VAL A 76 11.38 -1.39 9.46
N GLU A 77 11.13 -2.18 10.50
CA GLU A 77 11.49 -3.61 10.55
C GLU A 77 10.31 -4.53 10.18
N VAL A 78 9.15 -3.96 9.88
CA VAL A 78 7.98 -4.71 9.41
C VAL A 78 7.95 -4.80 7.89
N PRO A 79 7.37 -5.85 7.28
CA PRO A 79 7.17 -5.96 5.85
C PRO A 79 6.43 -4.75 5.27
N VAL A 80 6.92 -4.25 4.14
CA VAL A 80 6.29 -3.16 3.37
C VAL A 80 5.74 -3.73 2.07
N VAL A 81 4.44 -3.58 1.85
CA VAL A 81 3.79 -3.87 0.57
C VAL A 81 3.65 -2.56 -0.19
N VAL A 82 4.05 -2.51 -1.45
CA VAL A 82 4.13 -1.28 -2.25
C VAL A 82 3.09 -1.28 -3.36
N ASP A 83 2.37 -0.18 -3.51
CA ASP A 83 1.56 0.07 -4.70
C ASP A 83 2.50 0.33 -5.90
N ALA A 84 2.52 -0.60 -6.85
CA ALA A 84 3.33 -0.52 -8.05
C ALA A 84 2.52 -0.11 -9.28
N ASP A 85 1.30 0.41 -9.07
CA ASP A 85 0.39 0.86 -10.12
C ASP A 85 0.25 -0.23 -11.23
N THR A 86 0.38 0.16 -12.49
CA THR A 86 0.34 -0.75 -13.66
C THR A 86 1.71 -1.35 -14.00
N GLY A 87 2.74 -1.13 -13.15
CA GLY A 87 4.13 -1.48 -13.43
C GLY A 87 4.87 -0.47 -14.32
N TYR A 88 4.27 0.70 -14.53
CA TYR A 88 4.85 1.87 -15.25
C TYR A 88 5.21 1.60 -16.71
N GLY A 89 4.47 0.74 -17.39
CA GLY A 89 4.62 0.52 -18.84
C GLY A 89 4.40 -0.93 -19.29
N SER A 90 5.19 -1.40 -20.24
CA SER A 90 5.12 -2.74 -20.82
C SER A 90 5.73 -3.80 -19.89
N VAL A 91 5.73 -5.06 -20.32
CA VAL A 91 6.34 -6.19 -19.57
C VAL A 91 7.79 -5.92 -19.18
N VAL A 92 8.56 -5.22 -20.01
CA VAL A 92 9.96 -4.87 -19.73
C VAL A 92 10.07 -3.86 -18.58
N ASN A 93 9.14 -2.89 -18.55
CA ASN A 93 9.05 -1.92 -17.45
C ASN A 93 8.65 -2.60 -16.15
N VAL A 94 7.68 -3.52 -16.18
CA VAL A 94 7.27 -4.33 -15.02
C VAL A 94 8.46 -5.11 -14.46
N MET A 95 9.25 -5.78 -15.31
CA MET A 95 10.46 -6.48 -14.86
C MET A 95 11.45 -5.56 -14.15
N ARG A 96 11.65 -4.36 -14.67
CA ARG A 96 12.50 -3.36 -14.02
C ARG A 96 11.91 -2.93 -12.68
N THR A 97 10.62 -2.58 -12.64
CA THR A 97 9.91 -2.16 -11.42
C THR A 97 10.06 -3.20 -10.31
N VAL A 98 9.81 -4.46 -10.62
CA VAL A 98 9.93 -5.56 -9.65
C VAL A 98 11.35 -5.70 -9.11
N ARG A 99 12.36 -5.69 -9.99
CA ARG A 99 13.77 -5.78 -9.57
C ARG A 99 14.20 -4.62 -8.68
N GLU A 100 13.78 -3.40 -9.00
CA GLU A 100 14.11 -2.22 -8.20
C GLU A 100 13.37 -2.24 -6.84
N LEU A 101 12.10 -2.67 -6.80
CA LEU A 101 11.36 -2.80 -5.53
C LEU A 101 11.91 -3.93 -4.65
N VAL A 102 12.37 -5.04 -5.23
CA VAL A 102 13.12 -6.07 -4.49
C VAL A 102 14.40 -5.49 -3.87
N ARG A 103 15.15 -4.68 -4.63
CA ARG A 103 16.37 -4.01 -4.11
C ARG A 103 16.05 -2.99 -3.03
N ALA A 104 14.95 -2.26 -3.17
CA ALA A 104 14.46 -1.31 -2.17
C ALA A 104 14.03 -1.99 -0.85
N GLY A 105 13.82 -3.31 -0.85
CA GLY A 105 13.45 -4.08 0.32
C GLY A 105 11.95 -4.30 0.47
N ALA A 106 11.15 -4.06 -0.56
CA ALA A 106 9.73 -4.36 -0.56
C ALA A 106 9.49 -5.85 -0.29
N ALA A 107 8.49 -6.16 0.54
CA ALA A 107 8.05 -7.52 0.83
C ALA A 107 6.94 -7.99 -0.11
N GLY A 108 6.19 -7.08 -0.69
CA GLY A 108 5.15 -7.35 -1.67
C GLY A 108 4.85 -6.14 -2.53
N ILE A 109 4.13 -6.38 -3.62
CA ILE A 109 3.66 -5.34 -4.54
C ILE A 109 2.21 -5.57 -4.93
N PHE A 110 1.47 -4.49 -5.18
CA PHE A 110 0.21 -4.51 -5.93
C PHE A 110 0.51 -4.15 -7.38
N LEU A 111 -0.04 -4.91 -8.32
CA LEU A 111 0.10 -4.68 -9.76
C LEU A 111 -1.29 -4.74 -10.40
N GLU A 112 -1.76 -3.61 -10.94
CA GLU A 112 -3.11 -3.46 -11.46
C GLU A 112 -3.21 -3.50 -12.98
N ASP A 113 -4.40 -3.83 -13.50
CA ASP A 113 -4.71 -3.96 -14.92
C ASP A 113 -5.29 -2.70 -15.58
N GLN A 114 -5.11 -1.52 -14.99
CA GLN A 114 -5.60 -0.28 -15.61
C GLN A 114 -4.81 0.11 -16.86
N VAL A 115 -5.49 0.80 -17.77
CA VAL A 115 -4.85 1.51 -18.89
C VAL A 115 -4.12 2.73 -18.33
N TRP A 116 -2.84 2.90 -18.69
CA TRP A 116 -2.07 4.09 -18.31
C TRP A 116 -2.47 5.34 -19.11
N PRO A 117 -2.52 6.55 -18.54
CA PRO A 117 -2.34 6.83 -17.10
C PRO A 117 -3.54 6.34 -16.27
N LYS A 118 -3.21 5.69 -15.16
CA LYS A 118 -4.20 5.10 -14.26
C LYS A 118 -4.93 6.17 -13.44
N ARG A 119 -5.96 5.74 -12.70
CA ARG A 119 -6.67 6.54 -11.71
C ARG A 119 -6.84 5.74 -10.41
N CYS A 120 -6.99 6.43 -9.29
CA CYS A 120 -7.32 5.77 -8.03
C CYS A 120 -8.54 4.84 -8.19
N GLY A 121 -8.51 3.68 -7.56
CA GLY A 121 -9.52 2.62 -7.66
C GLY A 121 -10.96 3.05 -7.36
N HIS A 122 -11.16 4.06 -6.53
CA HIS A 122 -12.48 4.62 -6.21
C HIS A 122 -12.90 5.79 -7.11
N MET A 123 -12.08 6.21 -8.07
CA MET A 123 -12.40 7.26 -9.03
C MET A 123 -13.14 6.70 -10.27
N ARG A 124 -13.84 7.62 -10.99
CA ARG A 124 -14.63 7.26 -12.20
C ARG A 124 -13.76 7.25 -13.46
N GLY A 125 -14.23 6.54 -14.48
CA GLY A 125 -13.65 6.57 -15.82
C GLY A 125 -12.39 5.72 -15.98
N LYS A 126 -12.23 4.69 -15.14
CA LYS A 126 -11.19 3.68 -15.29
C LYS A 126 -11.44 2.85 -16.56
N ARG A 127 -10.36 2.41 -17.17
CA ARG A 127 -10.34 1.43 -18.26
C ARG A 127 -9.30 0.38 -17.94
N VAL A 128 -9.56 -0.85 -18.33
CA VAL A 128 -8.63 -1.98 -18.12
C VAL A 128 -8.04 -2.43 -19.43
N ILE A 129 -6.79 -2.91 -19.39
CA ILE A 129 -6.11 -3.52 -20.53
C ILE A 129 -6.69 -4.92 -20.81
N PRO A 130 -6.41 -5.52 -22.00
CA PRO A 130 -6.76 -6.91 -22.27
C PRO A 130 -6.20 -7.86 -21.22
N VAL A 131 -6.93 -8.94 -20.95
CA VAL A 131 -6.53 -9.97 -19.94
C VAL A 131 -5.15 -10.53 -20.26
N GLU A 132 -4.90 -10.83 -21.53
CA GLU A 132 -3.67 -11.43 -22.03
C GLU A 132 -2.46 -10.51 -21.78
N GLU A 133 -2.66 -9.20 -21.88
CA GLU A 133 -1.61 -8.21 -21.59
C GLU A 133 -1.25 -8.22 -20.10
N GLN A 134 -2.24 -8.22 -19.20
CA GLN A 134 -1.99 -8.29 -17.77
C GLN A 134 -1.38 -9.63 -17.35
N VAL A 135 -1.84 -10.73 -17.93
CA VAL A 135 -1.22 -12.07 -17.75
C VAL A 135 0.25 -12.03 -18.15
N GLY A 136 0.59 -11.40 -19.27
CA GLY A 136 1.97 -11.19 -19.70
C GLY A 136 2.79 -10.37 -18.69
N LYS A 137 2.22 -9.29 -18.16
CA LYS A 137 2.85 -8.46 -17.12
C LYS A 137 3.07 -9.23 -15.82
N LEU A 138 2.10 -10.03 -15.38
CA LEU A 138 2.23 -10.84 -14.18
C LEU A 138 3.30 -11.92 -14.32
N ARG A 139 3.34 -12.64 -15.44
CA ARG A 139 4.42 -13.60 -15.73
C ARG A 139 5.80 -12.94 -15.75
N ALA A 140 5.90 -11.74 -16.34
CA ALA A 140 7.13 -10.96 -16.33
C ALA A 140 7.52 -10.52 -14.89
N ALA A 141 6.55 -10.18 -14.05
CA ALA A 141 6.78 -9.86 -12.65
C ALA A 141 7.29 -11.09 -11.86
N VAL A 142 6.68 -12.25 -12.06
CA VAL A 142 7.11 -13.53 -11.46
C VAL A 142 8.53 -13.90 -11.88
N GLU A 143 8.85 -13.80 -13.18
CA GLU A 143 10.20 -14.01 -13.69
C GLU A 143 11.21 -13.02 -13.10
N ALA A 144 10.85 -11.74 -13.04
CA ALA A 144 11.73 -10.69 -12.50
C ALA A 144 11.97 -10.81 -11.00
N ARG A 145 11.00 -11.36 -10.24
CA ARG A 145 11.12 -11.68 -8.82
C ARG A 145 12.23 -12.72 -8.58
N GLY A 146 12.36 -13.72 -9.45
CA GLY A 146 13.33 -14.80 -9.30
C GLY A 146 13.17 -15.53 -7.96
N GLU A 147 14.27 -15.68 -7.24
CA GLU A 147 14.34 -16.34 -5.92
C GLU A 147 14.00 -15.38 -4.74
N ALA A 148 13.61 -14.13 -5.01
CA ALA A 148 13.15 -13.25 -3.96
C ALA A 148 11.74 -13.67 -3.52
N ASP A 149 11.48 -13.64 -2.21
CA ASP A 149 10.17 -14.02 -1.65
C ASP A 149 9.09 -12.95 -1.84
N LEU A 150 9.32 -11.96 -2.70
CA LEU A 150 8.38 -10.85 -2.96
C LEU A 150 6.99 -11.37 -3.29
N VAL A 151 5.98 -10.93 -2.56
CA VAL A 151 4.58 -11.28 -2.80
C VAL A 151 4.02 -10.41 -3.92
N ILE A 152 3.40 -11.02 -4.93
CA ILE A 152 2.76 -10.33 -6.05
C ILE A 152 1.25 -10.43 -5.87
N VAL A 153 0.62 -9.29 -5.59
CA VAL A 153 -0.84 -9.16 -5.53
C VAL A 153 -1.33 -8.66 -6.89
N ALA A 154 -2.11 -9.48 -7.58
CA ALA A 154 -2.75 -9.07 -8.82
C ALA A 154 -4.07 -8.36 -8.52
N ARG A 155 -4.14 -7.09 -8.88
CA ARG A 155 -5.33 -6.25 -8.76
C ARG A 155 -6.02 -6.13 -10.10
N THR A 156 -7.36 -6.24 -10.08
CA THR A 156 -8.20 -5.89 -11.21
C THR A 156 -9.16 -4.76 -10.86
N ASP A 157 -9.22 -3.77 -11.74
CA ASP A 157 -10.16 -2.65 -11.69
C ASP A 157 -11.37 -2.88 -12.62
N ALA A 158 -11.52 -4.09 -13.16
CA ALA A 158 -12.56 -4.43 -14.13
C ALA A 158 -13.99 -4.36 -13.55
N ARG A 159 -14.18 -4.52 -12.22
CA ARG A 159 -15.50 -4.45 -11.61
C ARG A 159 -16.27 -3.20 -12.01
N GLN A 160 -15.60 -2.03 -11.97
CA GLN A 160 -16.24 -0.77 -12.34
C GLN A 160 -16.26 -0.55 -13.86
N ALA A 161 -15.25 -1.02 -14.57
CA ALA A 161 -15.08 -0.77 -16.00
C ALA A 161 -15.93 -1.70 -16.88
N VAL A 162 -16.08 -2.96 -16.46
CA VAL A 162 -16.72 -4.03 -17.26
C VAL A 162 -17.82 -4.76 -16.48
N GLY A 163 -17.57 -5.09 -15.20
CA GLY A 163 -18.52 -5.79 -14.33
C GLY A 163 -17.86 -6.83 -13.44
N LEU A 164 -18.63 -7.37 -12.48
CA LEU A 164 -18.12 -8.28 -11.46
C LEU A 164 -17.65 -9.62 -12.04
N ASP A 165 -18.41 -10.20 -12.97
CA ASP A 165 -18.08 -11.51 -13.56
C ASP A 165 -16.78 -11.45 -14.37
N ASP A 166 -16.54 -10.38 -15.13
CA ASP A 166 -15.27 -10.15 -15.82
C ASP A 166 -14.14 -9.98 -14.82
N ALA A 167 -14.33 -9.19 -13.76
CA ALA A 167 -13.31 -9.01 -12.71
C ALA A 167 -12.92 -10.34 -12.05
N ILE A 168 -13.87 -11.20 -11.77
CA ILE A 168 -13.62 -12.52 -11.19
C ILE A 168 -12.89 -13.43 -12.20
N ALA A 169 -13.31 -13.44 -13.46
CA ALA A 169 -12.64 -14.21 -14.52
C ALA A 169 -11.17 -13.77 -14.69
N ARG A 170 -10.91 -12.45 -14.68
CA ARG A 170 -9.55 -11.87 -14.69
C ARG A 170 -8.73 -12.32 -13.50
N ALA A 171 -9.28 -12.21 -12.30
CA ALA A 171 -8.59 -12.61 -11.08
C ALA A 171 -8.17 -14.09 -11.10
N LEU A 172 -9.01 -15.00 -11.63
CA LEU A 172 -8.66 -16.40 -11.83
C LEU A 172 -7.50 -16.57 -12.82
N ALA A 173 -7.55 -15.89 -13.97
CA ALA A 173 -6.45 -15.92 -14.95
C ALA A 173 -5.14 -15.35 -14.36
N TYR A 174 -5.23 -14.35 -13.49
CA TYR A 174 -4.05 -13.77 -12.81
C TYR A 174 -3.45 -14.71 -11.77
N ARG A 175 -4.29 -15.50 -11.09
CA ARG A 175 -3.80 -16.59 -10.23
C ARG A 175 -3.02 -17.62 -11.03
N GLU A 176 -3.55 -18.05 -12.16
CA GLU A 176 -2.86 -18.99 -13.09
C GLU A 176 -1.57 -18.40 -13.66
N ALA A 177 -1.49 -17.07 -13.81
CA ALA A 177 -0.27 -16.39 -14.24
C ALA A 177 0.83 -16.33 -13.15
N GLY A 178 0.53 -16.76 -11.91
CA GLY A 178 1.49 -16.85 -10.81
C GLY A 178 1.37 -15.75 -9.75
N ALA A 179 0.24 -15.02 -9.70
CA ALA A 179 -0.03 -14.09 -8.60
C ALA A 179 -0.20 -14.84 -7.27
N ASP A 180 0.37 -14.30 -6.20
CA ASP A 180 0.33 -14.89 -4.86
C ASP A 180 -0.97 -14.55 -4.11
N ALA A 181 -1.56 -13.40 -4.39
CA ALA A 181 -2.85 -12.96 -3.84
C ALA A 181 -3.68 -12.22 -4.89
N LEU A 182 -4.99 -12.15 -4.68
CA LEU A 182 -5.94 -11.56 -5.61
C LEU A 182 -6.66 -10.38 -4.99
N PHE A 183 -6.88 -9.35 -5.79
CA PHE A 183 -7.55 -8.14 -5.38
C PHE A 183 -8.52 -7.66 -6.46
N VAL A 184 -9.83 -7.73 -6.16
CA VAL A 184 -10.88 -7.10 -6.98
C VAL A 184 -11.23 -5.76 -6.37
N GLU A 185 -10.93 -4.68 -7.10
CA GLU A 185 -11.10 -3.31 -6.60
C GLU A 185 -12.55 -2.84 -6.62
N ALA A 186 -12.95 -2.15 -5.54
CA ALA A 186 -14.20 -1.44 -5.40
C ALA A 186 -15.48 -2.27 -5.63
N PRO A 187 -15.67 -3.44 -4.98
CA PRO A 187 -16.97 -4.08 -4.91
C PRO A 187 -17.97 -3.14 -4.24
N GLN A 188 -19.23 -3.11 -4.73
CA GLN A 188 -20.19 -2.06 -4.36
C GLN A 188 -21.29 -2.55 -3.42
N SER A 189 -21.26 -3.81 -3.02
CA SER A 189 -22.22 -4.37 -2.07
C SER A 189 -21.61 -5.51 -1.27
N LEU A 190 -22.26 -5.83 -0.15
CA LEU A 190 -21.89 -7.00 0.65
C LEU A 190 -22.05 -8.30 -0.16
N ASP A 191 -23.05 -8.38 -1.05
CA ASP A 191 -23.26 -9.56 -1.87
C ASP A 191 -22.14 -9.73 -2.91
N GLU A 192 -21.61 -8.65 -3.47
CA GLU A 192 -20.43 -8.72 -4.34
C GLU A 192 -19.18 -9.19 -3.57
N LEU A 193 -18.98 -8.71 -2.35
CA LEU A 193 -17.88 -9.18 -1.50
C LEU A 193 -18.00 -10.68 -1.21
N ARG A 194 -19.21 -11.15 -0.86
CA ARG A 194 -19.49 -12.58 -0.65
C ARG A 194 -19.25 -13.41 -1.91
N GLU A 195 -19.68 -12.90 -3.06
CA GLU A 195 -19.48 -13.57 -4.35
C GLU A 195 -18.01 -13.70 -4.72
N ILE A 196 -17.20 -12.65 -4.48
CA ILE A 196 -15.75 -12.67 -4.65
C ILE A 196 -15.14 -13.73 -3.72
N GLY A 197 -15.46 -13.69 -2.42
CA GLY A 197 -14.93 -14.64 -1.43
C GLY A 197 -15.29 -16.09 -1.72
N ARG A 198 -16.48 -16.33 -2.30
CA ARG A 198 -16.94 -17.67 -2.67
C ARG A 198 -16.27 -18.21 -3.94
N ARG A 199 -15.99 -17.34 -4.94
CA ARG A 199 -15.53 -17.75 -6.28
C ARG A 199 -14.02 -17.71 -6.46
N LEU A 200 -13.31 -16.91 -5.68
CA LEU A 200 -11.84 -16.77 -5.82
C LEU A 200 -11.10 -17.56 -4.76
N PRO A 201 -9.95 -18.17 -5.12
CA PRO A 201 -9.08 -18.84 -4.15
C PRO A 201 -8.35 -17.80 -3.29
N PRO A 202 -8.17 -18.06 -1.97
CA PRO A 202 -7.39 -17.20 -1.10
C PRO A 202 -5.87 -17.24 -1.47
N PRO A 203 -5.07 -16.27 -1.01
CA PRO A 203 -5.43 -15.10 -0.21
C PRO A 203 -6.16 -14.02 -1.02
N LEU A 204 -7.16 -13.36 -0.41
CA LEU A 204 -7.93 -12.27 -1.01
C LEU A 204 -7.68 -10.96 -0.25
N VAL A 205 -7.57 -9.87 -1.01
CA VAL A 205 -7.37 -8.52 -0.50
C VAL A 205 -8.67 -7.73 -0.58
N ALA A 206 -9.08 -7.10 0.54
CA ALA A 206 -10.14 -6.11 0.60
C ALA A 206 -9.54 -4.71 0.83
N ASN A 207 -10.10 -3.71 0.17
CA ASN A 207 -9.70 -2.31 0.27
C ASN A 207 -10.78 -1.49 0.98
N MET A 208 -10.50 -1.04 2.20
CA MET A 208 -11.42 -0.25 3.04
C MET A 208 -11.02 1.22 2.96
N VAL A 209 -11.61 1.91 2.00
CA VAL A 209 -11.43 3.38 1.83
C VAL A 209 -12.59 4.08 2.53
N GLU A 210 -12.28 4.97 3.44
CA GLU A 210 -13.27 5.75 4.17
C GLU A 210 -14.17 6.54 3.22
N GLN A 211 -15.47 6.31 3.30
CA GLN A 211 -16.49 6.87 2.40
C GLN A 211 -16.30 6.49 0.91
N GLY A 212 -15.61 5.39 0.66
CA GLY A 212 -15.41 4.84 -0.68
C GLY A 212 -16.65 4.12 -1.24
N ALA A 213 -16.47 3.38 -2.33
CA ALA A 213 -17.55 2.63 -2.98
C ALA A 213 -17.84 1.28 -2.30
N THR A 214 -16.86 0.71 -1.61
CA THR A 214 -16.97 -0.58 -0.93
C THR A 214 -17.68 -0.40 0.42
N PRO A 215 -18.63 -1.29 0.78
CA PRO A 215 -19.23 -1.28 2.11
C PRO A 215 -18.19 -1.37 3.22
N ASP A 216 -18.37 -0.57 4.27
CA ASP A 216 -17.49 -0.56 5.43
C ASP A 216 -17.76 -1.79 6.30
N LEU A 217 -16.78 -2.70 6.39
CA LEU A 217 -16.80 -3.92 7.18
C LEU A 217 -15.55 -3.99 8.03
N ASP A 218 -15.67 -4.56 9.21
CA ASP A 218 -14.52 -4.81 10.06
C ASP A 218 -13.69 -6.03 9.60
N LEU A 219 -12.54 -6.20 10.21
CA LEU A 219 -11.59 -7.26 9.86
C LEU A 219 -12.19 -8.66 10.05
N ALA A 220 -13.02 -8.88 11.09
CA ALA A 220 -13.64 -10.17 11.39
C ALA A 220 -14.77 -10.48 10.39
N GLU A 221 -15.57 -9.49 10.02
CA GLU A 221 -16.62 -9.62 9.01
C GLU A 221 -16.03 -9.98 7.63
N LEU A 222 -14.94 -9.31 7.24
CA LEU A 222 -14.22 -9.60 5.99
C LEU A 222 -13.60 -11.00 6.01
N ALA A 223 -13.00 -11.40 7.13
CA ALA A 223 -12.45 -12.73 7.29
C ALA A 223 -13.52 -13.83 7.15
N ALA A 224 -14.70 -13.61 7.73
CA ALA A 224 -15.82 -14.56 7.66
C ALA A 224 -16.30 -14.83 6.23
N ILE A 225 -16.05 -13.91 5.30
CA ILE A 225 -16.40 -14.04 3.88
C ILE A 225 -15.20 -14.34 2.96
N GLY A 226 -14.04 -14.65 3.54
CA GLY A 226 -12.89 -15.18 2.81
C GLY A 226 -11.75 -14.20 2.51
N PHE A 227 -11.81 -12.94 2.98
CA PHE A 227 -10.71 -12.00 2.83
C PHE A 227 -9.74 -12.12 4.00
N SER A 228 -8.47 -12.32 3.70
CA SER A 228 -7.41 -12.45 4.70
C SER A 228 -6.51 -11.23 4.79
N TRP A 229 -6.53 -10.34 3.78
CA TRP A 229 -5.81 -9.07 3.78
C TRP A 229 -6.77 -7.91 3.69
N VAL A 230 -6.64 -6.94 4.59
CA VAL A 230 -7.47 -5.73 4.59
C VAL A 230 -6.58 -4.51 4.58
N VAL A 231 -6.67 -3.72 3.51
CA VAL A 231 -5.90 -2.48 3.34
C VAL A 231 -6.76 -1.29 3.74
N TYR A 232 -6.20 -0.39 4.53
CA TYR A 232 -6.75 0.93 4.89
C TYR A 232 -5.87 2.02 4.29
N PRO A 233 -5.93 2.28 2.97
CA PRO A 233 -4.85 2.94 2.23
C PRO A 233 -4.72 4.43 2.50
N VAL A 234 -5.76 5.09 3.03
CA VAL A 234 -5.82 6.56 3.18
C VAL A 234 -6.16 7.04 4.59
N ALA A 235 -6.50 6.13 5.52
CA ALA A 235 -6.89 6.47 6.90
C ALA A 235 -5.88 7.40 7.59
N GLY A 236 -4.59 7.03 7.56
CA GLY A 236 -3.52 7.84 8.13
C GLY A 236 -3.36 9.21 7.47
N LEU A 237 -3.48 9.26 6.13
CA LEU A 237 -3.42 10.51 5.36
C LEU A 237 -4.58 11.45 5.70
N PHE A 238 -5.80 10.92 5.79
CA PHE A 238 -6.99 11.72 6.12
C PHE A 238 -6.93 12.23 7.57
N ALA A 239 -6.47 11.40 8.51
CA ALA A 239 -6.26 11.81 9.89
C ALA A 239 -5.21 12.93 10.01
N ALA A 240 -4.05 12.79 9.35
CA ALA A 240 -3.01 13.81 9.31
C ALA A 240 -3.52 15.13 8.69
N THR A 241 -4.25 15.02 7.56
CA THR A 241 -4.84 16.18 6.88
C THR A 241 -5.83 16.92 7.80
N HIS A 242 -6.68 16.18 8.52
CA HIS A 242 -7.62 16.78 9.47
C HIS A 242 -6.90 17.54 10.60
N ALA A 243 -5.88 16.91 11.20
CA ALA A 243 -5.09 17.49 12.28
C ALA A 243 -4.36 18.77 11.81
N MET A 244 -3.65 18.70 10.69
CA MET A 244 -2.89 19.84 10.13
C MET A 244 -3.82 21.00 9.75
N ARG A 245 -4.97 20.73 9.14
CA ARG A 245 -5.96 21.76 8.81
C ARG A 245 -6.41 22.51 10.05
N GLY A 246 -6.70 21.80 11.14
CA GLY A 246 -7.09 22.41 12.42
C GLY A 246 -5.97 23.26 13.02
N LEU A 247 -4.74 22.73 13.03
CA LEU A 247 -3.56 23.46 13.52
C LEU A 247 -3.31 24.75 12.73
N TYR A 248 -3.28 24.69 11.40
CA TYR A 248 -2.98 25.86 10.57
C TYR A 248 -4.04 26.94 10.65
N ALA A 249 -5.33 26.56 10.77
CA ALA A 249 -6.41 27.53 11.00
C ALA A 249 -6.23 28.28 12.33
N ARG A 250 -5.88 27.57 13.41
CA ARG A 250 -5.64 28.18 14.73
C ARG A 250 -4.37 29.03 14.72
N LEU A 251 -3.28 28.54 14.18
CA LEU A 251 -2.02 29.27 14.09
C LEU A 251 -2.20 30.59 13.34
N ARG A 252 -2.96 30.59 12.23
CA ARG A 252 -3.26 31.80 11.47
C ARG A 252 -4.12 32.78 12.27
N ALA A 253 -5.10 32.30 13.03
CA ALA A 253 -6.02 33.15 13.81
C ALA A 253 -5.34 33.73 15.05
N ASP A 254 -4.56 32.91 15.77
CA ASP A 254 -4.04 33.25 17.09
C ASP A 254 -2.57 33.76 17.06
N GLY A 255 -1.87 33.57 15.95
CA GLY A 255 -0.43 33.89 15.83
C GLY A 255 0.47 33.04 16.74
N THR A 256 -0.05 31.97 17.34
CA THR A 256 0.65 31.12 18.30
C THR A 256 0.01 29.73 18.37
N THR A 257 0.81 28.72 18.73
CA THR A 257 0.34 27.35 18.97
C THR A 257 -0.08 27.09 20.42
N ARG A 258 -0.05 28.09 21.32
CA ARG A 258 -0.29 27.91 22.78
C ARG A 258 -1.64 27.23 23.07
N GLY A 259 -2.70 27.58 22.35
CA GLY A 259 -4.04 27.00 22.52
C GLY A 259 -4.25 25.66 21.81
N PHE A 260 -3.19 25.05 21.26
CA PHE A 260 -3.24 23.78 20.53
C PHE A 260 -2.24 22.72 21.06
N ARG A 261 -1.49 23.05 22.12
CA ARG A 261 -0.39 22.22 22.64
C ARG A 261 -0.81 20.83 23.08
N ASP A 262 -2.00 20.69 23.62
CA ASP A 262 -2.61 19.44 24.06
C ASP A 262 -2.89 18.45 22.92
N ARG A 263 -2.84 18.93 21.68
CA ARG A 263 -3.02 18.15 20.45
C ARG A 263 -1.72 17.94 19.67
N LEU A 264 -0.60 18.37 20.22
CA LEU A 264 0.72 18.18 19.62
C LEU A 264 1.48 17.13 20.41
N VAL A 265 2.18 16.27 19.70
CA VAL A 265 3.18 15.40 20.31
C VAL A 265 4.28 16.25 20.94
N SER A 266 4.80 15.86 22.10
CA SER A 266 5.87 16.59 22.75
C SER A 266 7.19 16.45 21.98
N PHE A 267 8.09 17.43 22.13
CA PHE A 267 9.41 17.39 21.46
C PHE A 267 10.24 16.15 21.87
N PRO A 268 10.29 15.76 23.17
CA PRO A 268 10.98 14.52 23.57
C PRO A 268 10.36 13.25 22.95
N GLU A 269 9.03 13.14 22.96
CA GLU A 269 8.32 11.99 22.40
C GLU A 269 8.54 11.87 20.88
N PHE A 270 8.53 13.02 20.16
CA PHE A 270 8.81 12.99 18.74
C PHE A 270 10.27 12.58 18.45
N ASN A 271 11.23 13.08 19.25
CA ASN A 271 12.63 12.69 19.10
C ASN A 271 12.87 11.21 19.39
N ASP A 272 12.20 10.63 20.38
CA ASP A 272 12.22 9.19 20.64
C ASP A 272 11.66 8.40 19.44
N LEU A 273 10.52 8.83 18.87
CA LEU A 273 9.94 8.21 17.68
C LEU A 273 10.91 8.14 16.50
N ILE A 274 11.68 9.20 16.26
CA ILE A 274 12.64 9.25 15.15
C ILE A 274 14.03 8.72 15.50
N GLY A 275 14.26 8.28 16.77
CA GLY A 275 15.46 7.59 17.21
C GLY A 275 16.65 8.53 17.47
N LEU A 276 16.41 9.71 18.06
CA LEU A 276 17.47 10.70 18.35
C LEU A 276 18.56 10.14 19.26
N ASP A 277 18.19 9.45 20.34
CA ASP A 277 19.14 8.89 21.31
C ASP A 277 20.11 7.89 20.70
N GLN A 278 19.63 7.10 19.72
CA GLN A 278 20.49 6.20 18.95
C GLN A 278 21.54 6.96 18.13
N LYS A 279 21.21 8.15 17.62
CA LYS A 279 22.15 9.00 16.88
C LYS A 279 23.19 9.59 17.81
N TYR A 280 22.80 10.07 18.98
CA TYR A 280 23.75 10.51 20.01
C TYR A 280 24.71 9.40 20.46
N ALA A 281 24.18 8.18 20.68
CA ALA A 281 25.01 7.05 21.05
C ALA A 281 26.04 6.68 19.96
N LEU A 282 25.64 6.73 18.67
CA LEU A 282 26.55 6.51 17.55
C LEU A 282 27.60 7.63 17.43
N ASP A 283 27.18 8.87 17.58
CA ASP A 283 28.08 10.01 17.53
C ASP A 283 29.12 9.97 18.68
N ALA A 284 28.66 9.68 19.90
CA ALA A 284 29.58 9.50 21.06
C ALA A 284 30.56 8.33 20.86
N ARG A 285 30.16 7.28 20.12
CA ARG A 285 31.00 6.09 19.87
C ARG A 285 32.02 6.31 18.77
N PHE A 286 31.70 7.06 17.73
CA PHE A 286 32.47 7.14 16.50
C PHE A 286 32.86 8.59 16.11
N GLY A 287 32.22 9.59 16.70
CA GLY A 287 32.53 10.99 16.45
C GLY A 287 33.87 11.34 17.03
N SER A 288 34.68 12.10 16.29
CA SER A 288 35.90 12.77 16.86
C SER A 288 35.39 13.85 17.80
N GLY A 289 35.49 13.64 19.11
CA GLY A 289 35.04 14.59 20.11
C GLY A 289 35.52 16.02 19.80
N SER A 290 34.55 16.87 19.43
CA SER A 290 34.74 18.33 19.35
C SER A 290 34.15 18.98 20.58
#